data_32a80a172d152aef731476bf3734c52c
#
_entry.id   32a80a172d152aef731476bf3734c52c
#
_cell.length_a   1.000
_cell.length_b   1.000
_cell.length_c   1.000
_cell.angle_alpha   90.00
_cell.angle_beta   90.00
_cell.angle_gamma   90.00
#
_symmetry.space_group_name_H-M   'P 1'
#
loop_
_entity.id
_entity.type
_entity.pdbx_description
1 polymer ?
#
loop_
_entity_poly.entity_id
_entity_poly.type
_entity_poly.pdbx_seq_one_letter_code
_entity_poly.pdbx_strand_id
1 'polypeptide(L)'
;MAGAADPGRWHARLAELITEYEVPGAGLAFLHEGEVHEFAAGVLNVETGVEATTDSLFQIGSVTKVWTATQIMLLVERGALTLDTPVAEVLPEFRVADPEVTKTVTIRHLLSHTSGIDGDLFLDTGRGDDCVEKYVEACADLAQNHPLGATQSYCNSGFVIAGRVVERLTGKVWDAALREQIIEPLGLTHTWTLPEDVLRFRGAMGHIDGAPAPVWGLMRSCGPAGLICARPADVVAFARAHLGTGLLADPRAMWEPQVDIPNPYTLGRQWGLGWILDEWQGQRIISHGGNTIGQAAMLWAVPDSETVVCVLANGGHTAAFHHALATELFDELLGLAVPPVLGPPAVPFETDVERYAGVYERAGSRMTLTVRDGGLSLHIEATGALAGLKQPMEFGLVAVDDVTFVGRPEGEPQWLSAVFYELPDGSPYIHLGVRATPKIA
;
A
#
# COMPACT_ATOMS: atom_id res chain seq x y z
N MET A 1 -30.97 11.21 -8.52
CA MET A 1 -30.10 12.15 -9.24
C MET A 1 -29.01 12.52 -8.27
N ALA A 2 -27.79 12.03 -8.47
CA ALA A 2 -26.64 12.46 -7.70
C ALA A 2 -26.50 13.98 -7.90
N GLY A 3 -26.41 14.74 -6.81
CA GLY A 3 -26.22 16.17 -6.87
C GLY A 3 -24.81 16.49 -7.33
N ALA A 4 -24.63 17.56 -8.11
CA ALA A 4 -23.31 18.07 -8.39
C ALA A 4 -22.57 18.33 -7.05
N ALA A 5 -21.32 17.85 -6.93
CA ALA A 5 -20.54 18.08 -5.72
C ALA A 5 -20.46 19.58 -5.42
N ASP A 6 -20.82 19.99 -4.19
CA ASP A 6 -20.70 21.39 -3.77
C ASP A 6 -19.25 21.68 -3.31
N PRO A 7 -18.44 22.39 -4.10
CA PRO A 7 -17.07 22.68 -3.73
C PRO A 7 -16.91 23.44 -2.42
N GLY A 8 -17.88 24.32 -2.09
CA GLY A 8 -17.86 25.07 -0.83
C GLY A 8 -18.03 24.17 0.38
N ARG A 9 -18.92 23.18 0.28
CA ARG A 9 -19.15 22.18 1.31
C ARG A 9 -17.88 21.34 1.58
N TRP A 10 -17.21 20.82 0.53
CA TRP A 10 -16.07 19.93 0.71
C TRP A 10 -14.83 20.64 1.28
N HIS A 11 -14.66 21.93 1.01
CA HIS A 11 -13.61 22.69 1.67
C HIS A 11 -13.85 22.80 3.20
N ALA A 12 -15.07 23.13 3.62
CA ALA A 12 -15.43 23.20 5.02
C ALA A 12 -15.37 21.81 5.69
N ARG A 13 -15.90 20.77 5.02
CA ARG A 13 -15.94 19.42 5.58
C ARG A 13 -14.56 18.81 5.75
N LEU A 14 -13.64 19.03 4.80
CA LEU A 14 -12.25 18.61 4.95
C LEU A 14 -11.59 19.23 6.18
N ALA A 15 -11.84 20.52 6.44
CA ALA A 15 -11.31 21.22 7.62
C ALA A 15 -11.91 20.68 8.95
N GLU A 16 -13.18 20.28 8.95
CA GLU A 16 -13.81 19.61 10.10
C GLU A 16 -13.19 18.22 10.34
N LEU A 17 -13.09 17.40 9.29
CA LEU A 17 -12.55 16.05 9.40
C LEU A 17 -11.10 16.03 9.88
N ILE A 18 -10.23 16.90 9.36
CA ILE A 18 -8.83 16.95 9.86
C ILE A 18 -8.78 17.31 11.34
N THR A 19 -9.69 18.15 11.82
CA THR A 19 -9.79 18.50 13.24
C THR A 19 -10.30 17.32 14.07
N GLU A 20 -11.34 16.64 13.61
CA GLU A 20 -11.95 15.47 14.28
C GLU A 20 -10.95 14.31 14.45
N TYR A 21 -10.12 14.08 13.44
CA TYR A 21 -9.14 12.97 13.42
C TYR A 21 -7.70 13.40 13.73
N GLU A 22 -7.51 14.60 14.27
CA GLU A 22 -6.19 15.12 14.66
C GLU A 22 -5.15 15.09 13.53
N VAL A 23 -5.59 15.26 12.28
CA VAL A 23 -4.72 15.32 11.10
C VAL A 23 -4.16 16.73 10.96
N PRO A 24 -2.82 16.94 10.97
CA PRO A 24 -2.27 18.29 10.89
C PRO A 24 -2.61 19.01 9.59
N GLY A 25 -2.59 18.30 8.48
CA GLY A 25 -2.96 18.83 7.17
C GLY A 25 -3.26 17.73 6.16
N ALA A 26 -4.14 18.04 5.22
CA ALA A 26 -4.55 17.13 4.17
C ALA A 26 -4.78 17.85 2.84
N GLY A 27 -4.58 17.09 1.75
CA GLY A 27 -5.01 17.43 0.41
C GLY A 27 -5.99 16.38 -0.11
N LEU A 28 -7.02 16.82 -0.80
CA LEU A 28 -8.03 16.00 -1.44
C LEU A 28 -8.19 16.44 -2.89
N ALA A 29 -8.22 15.48 -3.81
CA ALA A 29 -8.73 15.73 -5.16
C ALA A 29 -9.64 14.57 -5.58
N PHE A 30 -10.68 14.88 -6.34
CA PHE A 30 -11.48 13.85 -6.97
C PHE A 30 -11.90 14.25 -8.40
N LEU A 31 -11.96 13.25 -9.27
CA LEU A 31 -12.54 13.33 -10.59
C LEU A 31 -13.95 12.75 -10.52
N HIS A 32 -14.95 13.51 -10.97
CA HIS A 32 -16.32 13.04 -11.08
C HIS A 32 -16.99 13.76 -12.26
N GLU A 33 -17.79 13.06 -13.07
CA GLU A 33 -18.47 13.59 -14.26
C GLU A 33 -17.52 14.37 -15.22
N GLY A 34 -16.24 13.98 -15.26
CA GLY A 34 -15.21 14.59 -16.12
C GLY A 34 -14.53 15.81 -15.54
N GLU A 35 -14.98 16.33 -14.39
CA GLU A 35 -14.41 17.49 -13.71
C GLU A 35 -13.51 17.07 -12.53
N VAL A 36 -12.40 17.79 -12.32
CA VAL A 36 -11.50 17.60 -11.20
C VAL A 36 -11.75 18.67 -10.16
N HIS A 37 -11.98 18.25 -8.94
CA HIS A 37 -12.16 19.12 -7.78
C HIS A 37 -10.98 18.95 -6.82
N GLU A 38 -10.43 20.06 -6.31
CA GLU A 38 -9.25 20.09 -5.48
C GLU A 38 -9.49 20.86 -4.18
N PHE A 39 -9.05 20.30 -3.05
CA PHE A 39 -9.20 20.89 -1.72
C PHE A 39 -7.94 20.66 -0.88
N ALA A 40 -7.68 21.56 0.05
CA ALA A 40 -6.65 21.39 1.07
C ALA A 40 -7.09 22.08 2.37
N ALA A 41 -6.63 21.55 3.49
CA ALA A 41 -6.89 22.13 4.80
C ALA A 41 -5.74 21.81 5.76
N GLY A 42 -5.58 22.65 6.80
CA GLY A 42 -4.56 22.48 7.84
C GLY A 42 -3.19 22.96 7.43
N VAL A 43 -2.14 22.36 8.02
CA VAL A 43 -0.75 22.79 7.87
C VAL A 43 0.16 21.65 7.42
N LEU A 44 1.20 21.99 6.66
CA LEU A 44 2.22 21.04 6.18
C LEU A 44 3.22 20.69 7.28
N ASN A 45 3.36 21.52 8.29
CA ASN A 45 4.23 21.30 9.44
C ASN A 45 3.69 22.12 10.63
N VAL A 46 3.41 21.45 11.75
CA VAL A 46 2.83 22.07 12.95
C VAL A 46 3.77 23.08 13.61
N GLU A 47 5.09 22.93 13.48
CA GLU A 47 6.07 23.86 14.06
C GLU A 47 6.20 25.15 13.27
N THR A 48 6.05 25.08 11.94
CA THR A 48 6.22 26.27 11.07
C THR A 48 4.90 26.95 10.72
N GLY A 49 3.77 26.23 10.86
CA GLY A 49 2.45 26.75 10.51
C GLY A 49 2.22 27.00 9.02
N VAL A 50 3.07 26.45 8.14
CA VAL A 50 2.89 26.59 6.68
C VAL A 50 1.62 25.88 6.26
N GLU A 51 0.67 26.64 5.69
CA GLU A 51 -0.63 26.12 5.25
C GLU A 51 -0.52 25.10 4.12
N ALA A 52 -1.37 24.07 4.19
CA ALA A 52 -1.60 23.15 3.09
C ALA A 52 -2.45 23.83 2.01
N THR A 53 -2.04 23.69 0.76
CA THR A 53 -2.71 24.22 -0.43
C THR A 53 -2.86 23.11 -1.47
N THR A 54 -3.69 23.29 -2.49
CA THR A 54 -3.97 22.26 -3.51
C THR A 54 -2.73 21.89 -4.35
N ASP A 55 -1.70 22.73 -4.36
CA ASP A 55 -0.39 22.47 -4.98
C ASP A 55 0.65 21.85 -4.02
N SER A 56 0.29 21.58 -2.78
CA SER A 56 1.18 20.97 -1.79
C SER A 56 1.51 19.53 -2.13
N LEU A 57 2.77 19.15 -1.92
CA LEU A 57 3.29 17.80 -2.15
C LEU A 57 3.28 16.99 -0.86
N PHE A 58 2.70 15.81 -0.94
CA PHE A 58 2.73 14.80 0.11
C PHE A 58 3.43 13.54 -0.39
N GLN A 59 4.03 12.78 0.52
CA GLN A 59 4.54 11.44 0.18
C GLN A 59 3.36 10.49 -0.01
N ILE A 60 3.27 9.86 -1.20
CA ILE A 60 2.17 8.93 -1.49
C ILE A 60 2.48 7.49 -1.07
N GLY A 61 3.68 7.25 -0.53
CA GLY A 61 4.09 5.94 -0.05
C GLY A 61 3.84 4.85 -1.07
N SER A 62 3.24 3.75 -0.63
CA SER A 62 3.04 2.56 -1.45
C SER A 62 2.13 2.74 -2.67
N VAL A 63 1.38 3.83 -2.81
CA VAL A 63 0.70 4.16 -4.08
C VAL A 63 1.73 4.23 -5.23
N THR A 64 3.00 4.55 -4.94
CA THR A 64 4.14 4.45 -5.87
C THR A 64 4.23 3.11 -6.59
N LYS A 65 3.78 2.01 -5.97
CA LYS A 65 3.84 0.68 -6.57
C LYS A 65 3.01 0.56 -7.84
N VAL A 66 1.88 1.25 -7.90
CA VAL A 66 1.07 1.30 -9.12
C VAL A 66 1.86 1.95 -10.27
N TRP A 67 2.63 3.01 -9.97
CA TRP A 67 3.48 3.68 -10.95
C TRP A 67 4.60 2.77 -11.45
N THR A 68 5.28 2.06 -10.54
CA THR A 68 6.31 1.07 -10.91
C THR A 68 5.72 -0.08 -11.73
N ALA A 69 4.54 -0.59 -11.35
CA ALA A 69 3.83 -1.60 -12.13
C ALA A 69 3.46 -1.08 -13.53
N THR A 70 3.04 0.18 -13.64
CA THR A 70 2.76 0.82 -14.93
C THR A 70 4.01 0.90 -15.82
N GLN A 71 5.18 1.24 -15.25
CA GLN A 71 6.45 1.22 -16.01
C GLN A 71 6.76 -0.20 -16.56
N ILE A 72 6.54 -1.22 -15.75
CA ILE A 72 6.69 -2.62 -16.20
C ILE A 72 5.69 -2.93 -17.33
N MET A 73 4.42 -2.53 -17.21
CA MET A 73 3.43 -2.77 -18.24
C MET A 73 3.74 -2.06 -19.55
N LEU A 74 4.30 -0.85 -19.50
CA LEU A 74 4.81 -0.16 -20.70
C LEU A 74 5.95 -0.94 -21.38
N LEU A 75 6.79 -1.62 -20.62
CA LEU A 75 7.85 -2.50 -21.16
C LEU A 75 7.24 -3.79 -21.75
N VAL A 76 6.20 -4.34 -21.13
CA VAL A 76 5.46 -5.50 -21.65
C VAL A 76 4.81 -5.15 -22.99
N GLU A 77 4.12 -4.03 -23.10
CA GLU A 77 3.48 -3.58 -24.35
C GLU A 77 4.49 -3.34 -25.48
N ARG A 78 5.71 -2.93 -25.14
CA ARG A 78 6.81 -2.77 -26.10
C ARG A 78 7.49 -4.09 -26.48
N GLY A 79 7.07 -5.21 -25.88
CA GLY A 79 7.65 -6.53 -26.11
C GLY A 79 9.06 -6.71 -25.53
N ALA A 80 9.49 -5.85 -24.60
CA ALA A 80 10.80 -5.95 -23.96
C ALA A 80 10.88 -7.12 -22.96
N LEU A 81 9.73 -7.53 -22.40
CA LEU A 81 9.55 -8.68 -21.52
C LEU A 81 8.08 -9.11 -21.52
N THR A 82 7.77 -10.22 -20.86
CA THR A 82 6.41 -10.64 -20.52
C THR A 82 6.23 -10.67 -19.01
N LEU A 83 4.99 -10.73 -18.54
CA LEU A 83 4.73 -10.89 -17.11
C LEU A 83 5.29 -12.21 -16.55
N ASP A 84 5.42 -13.24 -17.40
CA ASP A 84 5.92 -14.56 -17.01
C ASP A 84 7.42 -14.73 -17.26
N THR A 85 8.11 -13.66 -17.67
CA THR A 85 9.59 -13.64 -17.78
C THR A 85 10.20 -13.80 -16.39
N PRO A 86 11.09 -14.80 -16.17
CA PRO A 86 11.84 -14.92 -14.93
C PRO A 86 12.72 -13.70 -14.67
N VAL A 87 12.73 -13.24 -13.42
CA VAL A 87 13.55 -12.07 -13.02
C VAL A 87 15.03 -12.28 -13.35
N ALA A 88 15.56 -13.49 -13.13
CA ALA A 88 16.95 -13.83 -13.38
C ALA A 88 17.37 -13.74 -14.87
N GLU A 89 16.42 -13.80 -15.82
CA GLU A 89 16.71 -13.60 -17.24
C GLU A 89 17.02 -12.11 -17.54
N VAL A 90 16.39 -11.20 -16.81
CA VAL A 90 16.60 -9.75 -16.96
C VAL A 90 17.72 -9.25 -16.06
N LEU A 91 17.78 -9.78 -14.83
CA LEU A 91 18.75 -9.42 -13.80
C LEU A 91 19.65 -10.62 -13.45
N PRO A 92 20.74 -10.88 -14.18
CA PRO A 92 21.62 -12.01 -13.91
C PRO A 92 22.28 -11.98 -12.52
N GLU A 93 22.35 -10.80 -11.91
CA GLU A 93 22.83 -10.57 -10.54
C GLU A 93 21.80 -10.92 -9.45
N PHE A 94 20.53 -11.01 -9.77
CA PHE A 94 19.46 -11.27 -8.81
C PHE A 94 19.62 -12.61 -8.11
N ARG A 95 19.54 -12.60 -6.77
CA ARG A 95 19.55 -13.79 -5.90
C ARG A 95 18.64 -13.54 -4.70
N VAL A 96 18.04 -14.63 -4.21
CA VAL A 96 17.40 -14.73 -2.89
C VAL A 96 17.85 -16.01 -2.22
N ALA A 97 17.54 -16.21 -0.94
CA ALA A 97 18.01 -17.37 -0.17
C ALA A 97 17.57 -18.72 -0.78
N ASP A 98 16.37 -18.77 -1.37
CA ASP A 98 15.90 -19.96 -2.09
C ASP A 98 16.43 -19.95 -3.55
N PRO A 99 17.28 -20.92 -3.94
CA PRO A 99 17.85 -20.97 -5.28
C PRO A 99 16.82 -21.35 -6.37
N GLU A 100 15.72 -22.03 -6.03
CA GLU A 100 14.68 -22.36 -7.00
C GLU A 100 13.80 -21.11 -7.24
N VAL A 101 13.46 -20.36 -6.19
CA VAL A 101 12.77 -19.07 -6.34
C VAL A 101 13.64 -18.09 -7.13
N THR A 102 14.95 -18.04 -6.88
CA THR A 102 15.88 -17.21 -7.67
C THR A 102 15.75 -17.46 -9.17
N LYS A 103 15.57 -18.72 -9.60
CA LYS A 103 15.46 -19.10 -11.01
C LYS A 103 14.07 -18.89 -11.60
N THR A 104 13.03 -19.06 -10.79
CA THR A 104 11.66 -19.24 -11.28
C THR A 104 10.70 -18.09 -10.96
N VAL A 105 11.05 -17.19 -10.03
CA VAL A 105 10.23 -16.02 -9.73
C VAL A 105 10.12 -15.13 -10.98
N THR A 106 8.89 -14.76 -11.33
CA THR A 106 8.58 -13.97 -12.52
C THR A 106 8.21 -12.54 -12.17
N ILE A 107 8.15 -11.68 -13.17
CA ILE A 107 7.66 -10.31 -13.05
C ILE A 107 6.24 -10.28 -12.45
N ARG A 108 5.35 -11.19 -12.89
CA ARG A 108 4.00 -11.34 -12.37
C ARG A 108 3.99 -11.55 -10.86
N HIS A 109 4.84 -12.45 -10.35
CA HIS A 109 4.93 -12.72 -8.92
C HIS A 109 5.36 -11.49 -8.10
N LEU A 110 6.23 -10.64 -8.65
CA LEU A 110 6.62 -9.38 -7.99
C LEU A 110 5.45 -8.41 -7.90
N LEU A 111 4.73 -8.20 -9.01
CA LEU A 111 3.65 -7.21 -9.10
C LEU A 111 2.37 -7.63 -8.38
N SER A 112 2.16 -8.95 -8.20
CA SER A 112 0.99 -9.51 -7.52
C SER A 112 1.22 -9.88 -6.05
N HIS A 113 2.43 -9.63 -5.51
CA HIS A 113 2.79 -10.00 -4.13
C HIS A 113 2.66 -11.50 -3.83
N THR A 114 2.97 -12.34 -4.82
CA THR A 114 2.92 -13.81 -4.69
C THR A 114 4.32 -14.45 -4.75
N SER A 115 5.38 -13.64 -4.69
CA SER A 115 6.75 -14.15 -4.73
C SER A 115 7.16 -14.98 -3.51
N GLY A 116 6.54 -14.72 -2.35
CA GLY A 116 6.91 -15.31 -1.06
C GLY A 116 8.23 -14.79 -0.48
N ILE A 117 8.97 -13.96 -1.20
CA ILE A 117 10.21 -13.33 -0.75
C ILE A 117 9.91 -12.37 0.41
N ASP A 118 10.80 -12.31 1.41
CA ASP A 118 10.67 -11.33 2.49
C ASP A 118 10.56 -9.90 1.94
N GLY A 119 9.48 -9.24 2.33
CA GLY A 119 9.12 -7.93 1.80
C GLY A 119 9.55 -6.75 2.67
N ASP A 120 10.20 -6.98 3.80
CA ASP A 120 10.45 -5.94 4.80
C ASP A 120 11.93 -5.52 4.92
N LEU A 121 12.71 -5.67 3.84
CA LEU A 121 14.06 -5.12 3.75
C LEU A 121 14.02 -3.59 3.54
N PHE A 122 14.22 -2.83 4.61
CA PHE A 122 14.36 -1.36 4.57
C PHE A 122 15.85 -1.01 4.71
N LEU A 123 16.57 -1.07 3.58
CA LEU A 123 18.01 -0.89 3.53
C LEU A 123 18.39 0.39 2.79
N ASP A 124 19.11 1.29 3.46
CA ASP A 124 19.73 2.44 2.82
C ASP A 124 21.06 2.03 2.16
N THR A 125 21.09 1.96 0.85
CA THR A 125 22.29 1.68 0.05
C THR A 125 22.93 2.95 -0.50
N GLY A 126 22.57 4.09 0.04
CA GLY A 126 23.05 5.41 -0.34
C GLY A 126 22.17 6.11 -1.37
N ARG A 127 22.65 7.26 -1.83
CA ARG A 127 21.90 8.16 -2.72
C ARG A 127 22.40 8.17 -4.17
N GLY A 128 23.38 7.31 -4.49
CA GLY A 128 23.92 7.18 -5.85
C GLY A 128 22.91 6.56 -6.83
N ASP A 129 23.19 6.69 -8.11
CA ASP A 129 22.36 6.12 -9.19
C ASP A 129 22.38 4.58 -9.21
N ASP A 130 23.27 3.97 -8.45
CA ASP A 130 23.43 2.53 -8.22
C ASP A 130 22.67 2.01 -6.98
N CYS A 131 21.89 2.86 -6.31
CA CYS A 131 21.26 2.52 -5.03
C CYS A 131 20.26 1.36 -5.16
N VAL A 132 19.47 1.30 -6.24
CA VAL A 132 18.51 0.20 -6.48
C VAL A 132 19.24 -1.08 -6.87
N GLU A 133 20.33 -1.00 -7.64
CA GLU A 133 21.19 -2.14 -7.95
C GLU A 133 21.77 -2.77 -6.69
N LYS A 134 22.40 -1.97 -5.83
CA LYS A 134 22.94 -2.42 -4.54
C LYS A 134 21.88 -3.01 -3.62
N TYR A 135 20.65 -2.49 -3.66
CA TYR A 135 19.53 -3.07 -2.92
C TYR A 135 19.23 -4.49 -3.42
N VAL A 136 19.18 -4.68 -4.75
CA VAL A 136 18.91 -6.01 -5.33
C VAL A 136 20.05 -7.00 -5.03
N GLU A 137 21.30 -6.55 -5.02
CA GLU A 137 22.44 -7.38 -4.55
C GLU A 137 22.27 -7.81 -3.09
N ALA A 138 21.76 -6.92 -2.23
CA ALA A 138 21.50 -7.21 -0.82
C ALA A 138 20.30 -8.15 -0.58
N CYS A 139 19.48 -8.42 -1.61
CA CYS A 139 18.38 -9.38 -1.51
C CYS A 139 18.82 -10.85 -1.41
N ALA A 140 20.11 -11.16 -1.59
CA ALA A 140 20.63 -12.52 -1.68
C ALA A 140 20.29 -13.40 -0.46
N ASP A 141 20.15 -12.81 0.71
CA ASP A 141 19.82 -13.51 1.97
C ASP A 141 18.33 -13.40 2.36
N LEU A 142 17.47 -12.82 1.51
CA LEU A 142 16.06 -12.71 1.82
C LEU A 142 15.38 -14.07 1.89
N ALA A 143 14.73 -14.31 3.02
CA ALA A 143 14.04 -15.56 3.30
C ALA A 143 12.78 -15.75 2.43
N GLN A 144 12.36 -17.01 2.30
CA GLN A 144 11.10 -17.38 1.67
C GLN A 144 10.04 -17.59 2.77
N ASN A 145 9.01 -16.74 2.79
CA ASN A 145 7.95 -16.77 3.81
C ASN A 145 6.78 -17.72 3.45
N HIS A 146 6.59 -18.00 2.17
CA HIS A 146 5.63 -18.98 1.66
C HIS A 146 6.09 -19.49 0.28
N PRO A 147 5.62 -20.65 -0.19
CA PRO A 147 5.95 -21.17 -1.52
C PRO A 147 5.58 -20.16 -2.62
N LEU A 148 6.39 -20.11 -3.68
CA LEU A 148 6.18 -19.23 -4.83
C LEU A 148 4.77 -19.43 -5.42
N GLY A 149 4.03 -18.36 -5.58
CA GLY A 149 2.68 -18.36 -6.14
C GLY A 149 1.57 -18.87 -5.22
N ALA A 150 1.88 -19.37 -4.01
CA ALA A 150 0.90 -20.07 -3.17
C ALA A 150 -0.15 -19.17 -2.52
N THR A 151 0.19 -17.96 -2.17
CA THR A 151 -0.70 -17.00 -1.49
C THR A 151 -0.23 -15.57 -1.72
N GLN A 152 -1.08 -14.60 -1.36
CA GLN A 152 -0.70 -13.19 -1.32
C GLN A 152 -0.04 -12.86 0.02
N SER A 153 1.11 -12.20 -0.06
CA SER A 153 1.80 -11.59 1.08
C SER A 153 2.56 -10.35 0.60
N TYR A 154 2.16 -9.20 1.07
CA TYR A 154 2.68 -7.91 0.58
C TYR A 154 4.21 -7.83 0.66
N CYS A 155 4.88 -7.48 -0.44
CA CYS A 155 6.33 -7.52 -0.58
C CYS A 155 6.87 -6.21 -1.15
N ASN A 156 7.48 -5.35 -0.31
CA ASN A 156 8.15 -4.13 -0.76
C ASN A 156 9.38 -4.45 -1.60
N SER A 157 10.17 -5.44 -1.19
CA SER A 157 11.39 -5.87 -1.90
C SER A 157 11.08 -6.26 -3.35
N GLY A 158 9.93 -6.91 -3.60
CA GLY A 158 9.50 -7.28 -4.94
C GLY A 158 9.34 -6.07 -5.87
N PHE A 159 8.84 -4.94 -5.36
CA PHE A 159 8.69 -3.72 -6.15
C PHE A 159 10.00 -2.97 -6.36
N VAL A 160 10.94 -3.06 -5.42
CA VAL A 160 12.30 -2.54 -5.65
C VAL A 160 13.02 -3.36 -6.73
N ILE A 161 12.88 -4.69 -6.70
CA ILE A 161 13.39 -5.58 -7.77
C ILE A 161 12.73 -5.23 -9.11
N ALA A 162 11.41 -5.00 -9.16
CA ALA A 162 10.73 -4.55 -10.38
C ALA A 162 11.26 -3.20 -10.87
N GLY A 163 11.58 -2.26 -9.98
CA GLY A 163 12.26 -1.01 -10.32
C GLY A 163 13.63 -1.24 -10.95
N ARG A 164 14.40 -2.19 -10.45
CA ARG A 164 15.70 -2.56 -11.07
C ARG A 164 15.51 -3.17 -12.47
N VAL A 165 14.46 -3.94 -12.70
CA VAL A 165 14.09 -4.42 -14.03
C VAL A 165 13.85 -3.25 -14.99
N VAL A 166 13.14 -2.21 -14.53
CA VAL A 166 12.94 -0.97 -15.31
C VAL A 166 14.29 -0.33 -15.64
N GLU A 167 15.20 -0.17 -14.66
CA GLU A 167 16.53 0.39 -14.90
C GLU A 167 17.33 -0.40 -15.94
N ARG A 168 17.34 -1.72 -15.82
CA ARG A 168 18.06 -2.61 -16.71
C ARG A 168 17.57 -2.50 -18.15
N LEU A 169 16.26 -2.47 -18.37
CA LEU A 169 15.68 -2.47 -19.72
C LEU A 169 15.63 -1.08 -20.36
N THR A 170 15.60 -0.02 -19.56
CA THR A 170 15.60 1.36 -20.08
C THR A 170 17.00 1.96 -20.19
N GLY A 171 17.99 1.41 -19.47
CA GLY A 171 19.32 2.01 -19.34
C GLY A 171 19.34 3.31 -18.54
N LYS A 172 18.28 3.59 -17.75
CA LYS A 172 18.11 4.81 -16.94
C LYS A 172 17.86 4.43 -15.49
N VAL A 173 18.24 5.29 -14.55
CA VAL A 173 17.82 5.15 -13.15
C VAL A 173 16.30 5.23 -13.05
N TRP A 174 15.72 4.53 -12.08
CA TRP A 174 14.26 4.43 -11.91
C TRP A 174 13.57 5.79 -11.91
N ASP A 175 14.11 6.78 -11.18
CA ASP A 175 13.57 8.16 -11.12
C ASP A 175 13.45 8.81 -12.52
N ALA A 176 14.49 8.67 -13.34
CA ALA A 176 14.54 9.25 -14.68
C ALA A 176 13.59 8.51 -15.63
N ALA A 177 13.53 7.17 -15.55
CA ALA A 177 12.62 6.38 -16.34
C ALA A 177 11.15 6.70 -16.00
N LEU A 178 10.83 6.88 -14.70
CA LEU A 178 9.51 7.27 -14.23
C LEU A 178 9.08 8.62 -14.81
N ARG A 179 9.99 9.59 -14.77
CA ARG A 179 9.74 10.94 -15.30
C ARG A 179 9.41 10.88 -16.78
N GLU A 180 10.23 10.23 -17.57
CA GLU A 180 10.07 10.17 -19.03
C GLU A 180 8.86 9.35 -19.47
N GLN A 181 8.59 8.24 -18.78
CA GLN A 181 7.54 7.30 -19.20
C GLN A 181 6.15 7.68 -18.72
N ILE A 182 6.03 8.39 -17.59
CA ILE A 182 4.74 8.64 -16.94
C ILE A 182 4.55 10.12 -16.63
N ILE A 183 5.47 10.76 -15.91
CA ILE A 183 5.27 12.12 -15.39
C ILE A 183 5.14 13.14 -16.52
N GLU A 184 6.09 13.15 -17.45
CA GLU A 184 6.12 14.08 -18.59
C GLU A 184 4.97 13.82 -19.57
N PRO A 185 4.70 12.57 -20.01
CA PRO A 185 3.59 12.29 -20.91
C PRO A 185 2.20 12.68 -20.37
N LEU A 186 2.00 12.57 -19.05
CA LEU A 186 0.75 12.97 -18.41
C LEU A 186 0.74 14.45 -17.97
N GLY A 187 1.83 15.18 -18.16
CA GLY A 187 1.94 16.60 -17.79
C GLY A 187 1.88 16.85 -16.27
N LEU A 188 2.35 15.90 -15.45
CA LEU A 188 2.29 15.99 -13.98
C LEU A 188 3.39 16.92 -13.48
N THR A 189 3.01 18.13 -13.10
CA THR A 189 3.97 19.17 -12.74
C THR A 189 4.37 19.15 -11.26
N HIS A 190 3.60 18.48 -10.43
CA HIS A 190 3.76 18.39 -8.97
C HIS A 190 3.94 16.93 -8.52
N THR A 191 4.77 16.17 -9.25
CA THR A 191 5.11 14.77 -8.95
C THR A 191 6.62 14.58 -9.05
N TRP A 192 7.25 14.21 -7.95
CA TRP A 192 8.70 14.15 -7.80
C TRP A 192 9.11 12.97 -6.91
N THR A 193 10.38 12.55 -6.98
CA THR A 193 10.90 11.41 -6.22
C THR A 193 12.01 11.82 -5.25
N LEU A 194 12.77 12.87 -5.57
CA LEU A 194 13.94 13.27 -4.79
C LEU A 194 13.63 14.47 -3.88
N PRO A 195 14.11 14.47 -2.63
CA PRO A 195 13.90 15.57 -1.69
C PRO A 195 14.32 16.94 -2.24
N GLU A 196 15.44 17.00 -2.96
CA GLU A 196 15.96 18.24 -3.58
C GLU A 196 15.02 18.83 -4.64
N ASP A 197 14.21 18.01 -5.30
CA ASP A 197 13.17 18.48 -6.20
C ASP A 197 11.93 18.95 -5.44
N VAL A 198 11.53 18.20 -4.41
CA VAL A 198 10.38 18.53 -3.56
C VAL A 198 10.58 19.85 -2.81
N LEU A 199 11.81 20.15 -2.39
CA LEU A 199 12.14 21.41 -1.71
C LEU A 199 11.86 22.68 -2.55
N ARG A 200 11.61 22.56 -3.84
CA ARG A 200 11.20 23.69 -4.71
C ARG A 200 9.71 24.01 -4.60
N PHE A 201 8.96 23.17 -3.88
CA PHE A 201 7.51 23.23 -3.71
C PHE A 201 7.12 23.31 -2.24
N ARG A 202 5.84 23.39 -1.97
CA ARG A 202 5.26 23.22 -0.63
C ARG A 202 5.25 21.74 -0.26
N GLY A 203 6.29 21.24 0.36
CA GLY A 203 6.40 19.84 0.78
C GLY A 203 5.88 19.62 2.20
N ALA A 204 5.04 18.59 2.39
CA ALA A 204 4.53 18.23 3.70
C ALA A 204 5.59 17.51 4.54
N MET A 205 5.67 17.83 5.83
CA MET A 205 6.36 17.06 6.85
C MET A 205 5.41 15.99 7.41
N GLY A 206 5.89 14.77 7.60
CA GLY A 206 5.14 13.76 8.33
C GLY A 206 5.07 14.06 9.83
N HIS A 207 4.00 13.65 10.50
CA HIS A 207 3.86 13.82 11.94
C HIS A 207 3.56 12.48 12.62
N ILE A 208 4.19 12.26 13.76
CA ILE A 208 4.02 11.10 14.65
C ILE A 208 3.72 11.64 16.03
N ASP A 209 2.66 11.17 16.67
CA ASP A 209 2.23 11.62 18.01
C ASP A 209 2.10 13.16 18.09
N GLY A 210 1.60 13.80 17.04
CA GLY A 210 1.37 15.23 16.97
C GLY A 210 2.63 16.09 16.75
N ALA A 211 3.82 15.50 16.61
CA ALA A 211 5.08 16.19 16.37
C ALA A 211 5.65 15.84 14.98
N PRO A 212 6.47 16.73 14.37
CA PRO A 212 7.16 16.40 13.12
C PRO A 212 7.99 15.13 13.27
N ALA A 213 7.91 14.25 12.27
CA ALA A 213 8.68 13.03 12.23
C ALA A 213 10.20 13.32 12.20
N PRO A 214 11.04 12.49 12.85
CA PRO A 214 12.48 12.76 12.92
C PRO A 214 13.20 12.64 11.58
N VAL A 215 12.57 11.98 10.61
CA VAL A 215 13.09 11.79 9.25
C VAL A 215 11.99 12.12 8.24
N TRP A 216 12.34 12.89 7.21
CA TRP A 216 11.34 13.35 6.24
C TRP A 216 10.86 12.27 5.29
N GLY A 217 11.71 11.37 4.84
CA GLY A 217 11.33 10.43 3.78
C GLY A 217 12.01 9.07 3.87
N LEU A 218 11.62 8.19 2.97
CA LEU A 218 12.22 6.87 2.80
C LEU A 218 13.58 6.97 2.09
N MET A 219 14.38 5.91 2.16
CA MET A 219 15.66 5.79 1.48
C MET A 219 15.46 5.74 -0.05
N ARG A 220 16.37 6.35 -0.82
CA ARG A 220 16.31 6.33 -2.29
C ARG A 220 16.30 4.91 -2.86
N SER A 221 16.99 3.99 -2.21
CA SER A 221 17.02 2.55 -2.57
C SER A 221 15.63 1.89 -2.53
N CYS A 222 14.71 2.37 -1.71
CA CYS A 222 13.33 1.90 -1.65
C CYS A 222 12.39 2.66 -2.61
N GLY A 223 12.93 3.51 -3.48
CA GLY A 223 12.21 4.40 -4.38
C GLY A 223 11.05 3.73 -5.13
N PRO A 224 11.29 2.62 -5.85
CA PRO A 224 10.24 1.95 -6.62
C PRO A 224 9.06 1.43 -5.81
N ALA A 225 9.22 1.28 -4.50
CA ALA A 225 8.18 0.81 -3.59
C ALA A 225 7.43 1.93 -2.86
N GLY A 226 7.97 3.20 -2.82
CA GLY A 226 7.30 4.17 -1.95
C GLY A 226 7.78 5.62 -1.95
N LEU A 227 8.59 6.09 -2.90
CA LEU A 227 9.28 7.39 -2.75
C LEU A 227 8.59 8.58 -3.44
N ILE A 228 7.54 8.37 -4.23
CA ILE A 228 6.89 9.46 -4.94
C ILE A 228 6.26 10.45 -3.95
N CYS A 229 6.49 11.73 -4.22
CA CYS A 229 5.80 12.86 -3.61
C CYS A 229 4.96 13.54 -4.67
N ALA A 230 3.67 13.75 -4.41
CA ALA A 230 2.76 14.34 -5.37
C ALA A 230 1.69 15.20 -4.70
N ARG A 231 1.06 16.08 -5.48
CA ARG A 231 -0.23 16.67 -5.08
C ARG A 231 -1.39 15.70 -5.43
N PRO A 232 -2.52 15.80 -4.75
CA PRO A 232 -3.67 14.91 -5.01
C PRO A 232 -4.15 14.90 -6.46
N ALA A 233 -4.21 16.05 -7.12
CA ALA A 233 -4.68 16.16 -8.51
C ALA A 233 -3.76 15.44 -9.53
N ASP A 234 -2.45 15.43 -9.31
CA ASP A 234 -1.52 14.67 -10.17
C ASP A 234 -1.72 13.16 -9.99
N VAL A 235 -2.03 12.70 -8.77
CA VAL A 235 -2.36 11.29 -8.50
C VAL A 235 -3.70 10.92 -9.15
N VAL A 236 -4.70 11.81 -9.10
CA VAL A 236 -5.99 11.63 -9.80
C VAL A 236 -5.77 11.55 -11.32
N ALA A 237 -4.96 12.43 -11.91
CA ALA A 237 -4.65 12.41 -13.33
C ALA A 237 -3.94 11.11 -13.76
N PHE A 238 -3.01 10.61 -12.93
CA PHE A 238 -2.38 9.32 -13.14
C PHE A 238 -3.40 8.16 -13.10
N ALA A 239 -4.26 8.11 -12.09
CA ALA A 239 -5.27 7.06 -11.97
C ALA A 239 -6.30 7.12 -13.09
N ARG A 240 -6.71 8.32 -13.54
CA ARG A 240 -7.58 8.51 -14.70
C ARG A 240 -7.01 7.86 -15.98
N ALA A 241 -5.68 7.90 -16.16
CA ALA A 241 -5.03 7.25 -17.29
C ALA A 241 -5.15 5.71 -17.29
N HIS A 242 -5.55 5.10 -16.15
CA HIS A 242 -5.84 3.67 -16.03
C HIS A 242 -7.32 3.32 -16.28
N LEU A 243 -8.21 4.31 -16.35
CA LEU A 243 -9.64 4.09 -16.64
C LEU A 243 -9.95 4.18 -18.15
N GLY A 244 -9.08 4.81 -18.92
CA GLY A 244 -9.25 5.04 -20.34
C GLY A 244 -7.99 4.70 -21.15
N THR A 245 -7.97 5.13 -22.39
CA THR A 245 -6.78 5.05 -23.24
C THR A 245 -5.91 6.29 -23.02
N GLY A 246 -4.61 6.11 -22.98
CA GLY A 246 -3.69 7.26 -22.85
C GLY A 246 -2.25 6.84 -22.57
N LEU A 247 -1.99 6.21 -21.45
CA LEU A 247 -0.63 5.78 -21.07
C LEU A 247 -0.36 4.34 -21.51
N LEU A 248 -1.29 3.44 -21.24
CA LEU A 248 -1.26 2.03 -21.65
C LEU A 248 -2.29 1.81 -22.75
N ALA A 249 -2.02 0.90 -23.67
CA ALA A 249 -2.96 0.51 -24.71
C ALA A 249 -4.14 -0.28 -24.12
N ASP A 250 -3.88 -1.12 -23.12
CA ASP A 250 -4.88 -1.84 -22.33
C ASP A 250 -4.59 -1.75 -20.81
N PRO A 251 -5.02 -0.68 -20.14
CA PRO A 251 -4.83 -0.53 -18.72
C PRO A 251 -5.62 -1.56 -17.89
N ARG A 252 -6.67 -2.20 -18.46
CA ARG A 252 -7.49 -3.20 -17.76
C ARG A 252 -6.68 -4.41 -17.36
N ALA A 253 -5.64 -4.77 -18.11
CA ALA A 253 -4.73 -5.84 -17.75
C ALA A 253 -4.11 -5.67 -16.35
N MET A 254 -4.00 -4.43 -15.84
CA MET A 254 -3.47 -4.17 -14.50
C MET A 254 -4.47 -4.45 -13.38
N TRP A 255 -5.76 -4.44 -13.66
CA TRP A 255 -6.81 -4.71 -12.67
C TRP A 255 -7.65 -5.95 -13.00
N GLU A 256 -7.08 -6.86 -13.81
CA GLU A 256 -7.50 -8.26 -13.83
C GLU A 256 -6.99 -8.98 -12.58
N PRO A 257 -7.83 -9.79 -11.87
CA PRO A 257 -7.43 -10.50 -10.67
C PRO A 257 -6.26 -11.44 -10.93
N GLN A 258 -5.21 -11.35 -10.12
CA GLN A 258 -4.05 -12.24 -10.16
C GLN A 258 -4.07 -13.23 -9.00
N VAL A 259 -4.57 -12.82 -7.85
CA VAL A 259 -4.63 -13.63 -6.63
C VAL A 259 -5.70 -13.08 -5.68
N ASP A 260 -6.35 -13.98 -4.94
CA ASP A 260 -7.23 -13.63 -3.83
C ASP A 260 -6.40 -13.23 -2.61
N ILE A 261 -6.85 -12.21 -1.87
CA ILE A 261 -6.22 -11.78 -0.62
C ILE A 261 -6.87 -12.56 0.53
N PRO A 262 -6.10 -13.35 1.31
CA PRO A 262 -6.68 -14.16 2.39
C PRO A 262 -7.42 -13.33 3.45
N ASN A 263 -6.95 -12.11 3.73
CA ASN A 263 -7.61 -11.18 4.63
C ASN A 263 -8.18 -9.97 3.85
N PRO A 264 -9.43 -10.04 3.39
CA PRO A 264 -10.03 -9.00 2.58
C PRO A 264 -10.35 -7.72 3.36
N TYR A 265 -10.35 -7.76 4.68
CA TYR A 265 -10.74 -6.64 5.54
C TYR A 265 -9.63 -5.59 5.73
N THR A 266 -8.39 -5.93 5.39
CA THR A 266 -7.25 -5.00 5.52
C THR A 266 -6.96 -4.24 4.22
N LEU A 267 -6.99 -4.93 3.08
CA LEU A 267 -6.63 -4.34 1.78
C LEU A 267 -7.82 -4.31 0.81
N GLY A 268 -8.51 -5.42 0.65
CA GLY A 268 -9.55 -5.67 -0.33
C GLY A 268 -9.57 -7.16 -0.67
N ARG A 269 -10.43 -7.57 -1.62
CA ARG A 269 -10.68 -9.00 -1.90
C ARG A 269 -9.60 -9.65 -2.75
N GLN A 270 -9.05 -8.94 -3.72
CA GLN A 270 -8.13 -9.48 -4.72
C GLN A 270 -7.00 -8.49 -5.01
N TRP A 271 -5.93 -9.00 -5.60
CA TRP A 271 -4.81 -8.19 -6.06
C TRP A 271 -4.63 -8.36 -7.57
N GLY A 272 -4.46 -7.24 -8.27
CA GLY A 272 -4.08 -7.18 -9.69
C GLY A 272 -2.57 -7.03 -9.89
N LEU A 273 -2.15 -6.23 -10.86
CA LEU A 273 -0.75 -5.85 -11.07
C LEU A 273 -0.51 -4.46 -10.44
N GLY A 274 -0.24 -4.47 -9.14
CA GLY A 274 -0.07 -3.25 -8.34
C GLY A 274 -1.36 -2.61 -7.83
N TRP A 275 -2.53 -3.01 -8.30
CA TRP A 275 -3.81 -2.54 -7.82
C TRP A 275 -4.45 -3.52 -6.84
N ILE A 276 -5.05 -2.98 -5.78
CA ILE A 276 -6.00 -3.68 -4.91
C ILE A 276 -7.36 -3.66 -5.60
N LEU A 277 -8.02 -4.81 -5.64
CA LEU A 277 -9.33 -4.97 -6.28
C LEU A 277 -10.37 -5.30 -5.21
N ASP A 278 -11.50 -4.60 -5.28
CA ASP A 278 -12.64 -4.82 -4.40
C ASP A 278 -13.96 -4.62 -5.16
N GLU A 279 -15.06 -4.93 -4.50
CA GLU A 279 -16.40 -4.74 -5.00
C GLU A 279 -17.29 -4.15 -3.90
N TRP A 280 -17.85 -2.98 -4.14
CA TRP A 280 -18.80 -2.34 -3.24
C TRP A 280 -20.17 -2.27 -3.90
N GLN A 281 -21.15 -2.95 -3.33
CA GLN A 281 -22.52 -3.00 -3.86
C GLN A 281 -22.61 -3.36 -5.37
N GLY A 282 -21.75 -4.29 -5.81
CA GLY A 282 -21.68 -4.72 -7.21
C GLY A 282 -20.86 -3.83 -8.13
N GLN A 283 -20.27 -2.73 -7.62
CA GLN A 283 -19.38 -1.87 -8.38
C GLN A 283 -17.91 -2.23 -8.14
N ARG A 284 -17.14 -2.37 -9.20
CA ARG A 284 -15.68 -2.61 -9.12
C ARG A 284 -14.96 -1.39 -8.56
N ILE A 285 -14.13 -1.61 -7.58
CA ILE A 285 -13.23 -0.62 -7.00
C ILE A 285 -11.80 -1.07 -7.25
N ILE A 286 -10.97 -0.19 -7.79
CA ILE A 286 -9.53 -0.36 -7.83
C ILE A 286 -8.90 0.68 -6.91
N SER A 287 -7.94 0.28 -6.10
CA SER A 287 -7.40 1.17 -5.07
C SER A 287 -5.95 0.85 -4.73
N HIS A 288 -5.30 1.76 -4.03
CA HIS A 288 -4.06 1.50 -3.32
C HIS A 288 -3.88 2.51 -2.20
N GLY A 289 -3.49 2.02 -1.03
CA GLY A 289 -3.09 2.85 0.10
C GLY A 289 -1.57 3.05 0.16
N GLY A 290 -1.13 4.07 0.86
CA GLY A 290 0.30 4.33 1.07
C GLY A 290 0.57 4.91 2.44
N ASN A 291 1.65 4.45 3.06
CA ASN A 291 2.15 5.00 4.31
C ASN A 291 3.64 5.21 4.21
N THR A 292 4.11 6.29 4.80
CA THR A 292 5.51 6.60 5.00
C THR A 292 5.74 7.01 6.46
N ILE A 293 6.78 7.76 6.74
CA ILE A 293 7.10 8.20 8.10
C ILE A 293 6.18 9.39 8.45
N GLY A 294 5.02 9.08 9.06
CA GLY A 294 4.03 10.06 9.48
C GLY A 294 3.22 10.69 8.34
N GLN A 295 3.17 10.07 7.16
CA GLN A 295 2.25 10.48 6.09
C GLN A 295 1.46 9.28 5.57
N ALA A 296 0.24 9.51 5.12
CA ALA A 296 -0.64 8.48 4.58
C ALA A 296 -1.38 8.99 3.33
N ALA A 297 -1.60 8.06 2.40
CA ALA A 297 -2.30 8.30 1.15
C ALA A 297 -3.36 7.23 0.92
N MET A 298 -4.46 7.61 0.31
CA MET A 298 -5.42 6.67 -0.26
C MET A 298 -5.85 7.12 -1.65
N LEU A 299 -5.86 6.16 -2.55
CA LEU A 299 -6.31 6.31 -3.93
C LEU A 299 -7.39 5.26 -4.20
N TRP A 300 -8.55 5.71 -4.68
CA TRP A 300 -9.63 4.84 -5.16
C TRP A 300 -10.05 5.29 -6.56
N ALA A 301 -10.43 4.33 -7.38
CA ALA A 301 -11.11 4.60 -8.63
C ALA A 301 -12.27 3.62 -8.83
N VAL A 302 -13.37 4.12 -9.39
CA VAL A 302 -14.55 3.38 -9.78
C VAL A 302 -14.62 3.41 -11.30
N PRO A 303 -14.16 2.36 -12.00
CA PRO A 303 -14.02 2.38 -13.45
C PRO A 303 -15.33 2.65 -14.19
N ASP A 304 -16.42 2.08 -13.72
CA ASP A 304 -17.73 2.17 -14.40
C ASP A 304 -18.32 3.60 -14.43
N SER A 305 -17.97 4.43 -13.43
CA SER A 305 -18.40 5.83 -13.34
C SER A 305 -17.28 6.83 -13.69
N GLU A 306 -16.08 6.35 -14.06
CA GLU A 306 -14.88 7.17 -14.25
C GLU A 306 -14.60 8.12 -13.06
N THR A 307 -14.98 7.70 -11.84
CA THR A 307 -14.73 8.47 -10.62
C THR A 307 -13.42 8.06 -9.99
N VAL A 308 -12.58 9.03 -9.63
CA VAL A 308 -11.30 8.83 -8.95
C VAL A 308 -11.24 9.72 -7.72
N VAL A 309 -10.79 9.20 -6.60
CA VAL A 309 -10.61 9.95 -5.35
C VAL A 309 -9.19 9.73 -4.83
N CYS A 310 -8.49 10.80 -4.53
CA CYS A 310 -7.18 10.77 -3.86
C CYS A 310 -7.20 11.68 -2.65
N VAL A 311 -6.84 11.14 -1.48
CA VAL A 311 -6.64 11.89 -0.25
C VAL A 311 -5.25 11.61 0.31
N LEU A 312 -4.55 12.68 0.67
CA LEU A 312 -3.19 12.68 1.22
C LEU A 312 -3.21 13.40 2.56
N ALA A 313 -2.56 12.84 3.57
CA ALA A 313 -2.53 13.37 4.92
C ALA A 313 -1.14 13.25 5.53
N ASN A 314 -0.78 14.16 6.43
CA ASN A 314 0.55 14.21 7.00
C ASN A 314 0.61 13.90 8.51
N GLY A 315 -0.28 13.07 9.01
CA GLY A 315 -0.29 12.61 10.41
C GLY A 315 -1.68 12.43 10.99
N GLY A 316 -1.77 12.14 12.28
CA GLY A 316 -3.01 11.91 12.99
C GLY A 316 -3.61 10.53 12.76
N HIS A 317 -4.91 10.40 13.01
CA HIS A 317 -5.67 9.14 12.86
C HIS A 317 -6.08 8.91 11.40
N THR A 318 -5.10 8.82 10.49
CA THR A 318 -5.29 8.84 9.04
C THR A 318 -6.21 7.75 8.51
N ALA A 319 -6.19 6.55 9.08
CA ALA A 319 -7.03 5.47 8.58
C ALA A 319 -8.53 5.72 8.89
N ALA A 320 -8.86 6.23 10.08
CA ALA A 320 -10.22 6.64 10.42
C ALA A 320 -10.66 7.86 9.61
N PHE A 321 -9.78 8.83 9.43
CA PHE A 321 -9.98 10.00 8.57
C PHE A 321 -10.31 9.61 7.12
N HIS A 322 -9.50 8.74 6.51
CA HIS A 322 -9.72 8.26 5.14
C HIS A 322 -11.04 7.52 5.00
N HIS A 323 -11.39 6.67 5.99
CA HIS A 323 -12.65 5.94 5.97
C HIS A 323 -13.86 6.86 6.09
N ALA A 324 -13.83 7.82 7.01
CA ALA A 324 -14.92 8.79 7.20
C ALA A 324 -15.13 9.65 5.94
N LEU A 325 -14.03 10.20 5.39
CA LEU A 325 -14.07 10.98 4.16
C LEU A 325 -14.62 10.16 2.99
N ALA A 326 -14.12 8.94 2.80
CA ALA A 326 -14.57 8.06 1.72
C ALA A 326 -16.07 7.74 1.88
N THR A 327 -16.54 7.43 3.09
CA THR A 327 -17.94 7.11 3.36
C THR A 327 -18.87 8.24 2.93
N GLU A 328 -18.55 9.48 3.28
CA GLU A 328 -19.37 10.64 2.90
C GLU A 328 -19.26 10.97 1.41
N LEU A 329 -18.04 10.91 0.86
CA LEU A 329 -17.80 11.31 -0.53
C LEU A 329 -18.39 10.32 -1.53
N PHE A 330 -18.21 9.02 -1.33
CA PHE A 330 -18.77 8.01 -2.23
C PHE A 330 -20.30 7.92 -2.14
N ASP A 331 -20.89 8.15 -0.97
CA ASP A 331 -22.35 8.29 -0.83
C ASP A 331 -22.88 9.49 -1.61
N GLU A 332 -22.23 10.66 -1.48
CA GLU A 332 -22.65 11.89 -2.19
C GLU A 332 -22.47 11.77 -3.71
N LEU A 333 -21.32 11.30 -4.17
CA LEU A 333 -21.00 11.25 -5.61
C LEU A 333 -21.73 10.13 -6.35
N LEU A 334 -21.87 8.96 -5.72
CA LEU A 334 -22.30 7.74 -6.40
C LEU A 334 -23.46 7.03 -5.71
N GLY A 335 -23.89 7.45 -4.51
CA GLY A 335 -24.82 6.70 -3.66
C GLY A 335 -24.23 5.35 -3.25
N LEU A 336 -22.91 5.26 -3.15
CA LEU A 336 -22.18 4.02 -2.93
C LEU A 336 -21.72 3.93 -1.47
N ALA A 337 -22.21 2.91 -0.75
CA ALA A 337 -21.83 2.68 0.63
C ALA A 337 -20.43 2.02 0.69
N VAL A 338 -19.50 2.69 1.38
CA VAL A 338 -18.18 2.13 1.70
C VAL A 338 -18.34 1.03 2.76
N PRO A 339 -17.71 -0.16 2.59
CA PRO A 339 -17.77 -1.22 3.58
C PRO A 339 -17.31 -0.72 4.96
N PRO A 340 -18.02 -1.09 6.04
CA PRO A 340 -17.59 -0.70 7.39
C PRO A 340 -16.29 -1.38 7.79
N VAL A 341 -15.53 -0.73 8.66
CA VAL A 341 -14.34 -1.35 9.28
C VAL A 341 -14.81 -2.55 10.12
N LEU A 342 -14.15 -3.69 9.94
CA LEU A 342 -14.48 -4.89 10.70
C LEU A 342 -14.19 -4.68 12.19
N GLY A 343 -15.20 -4.94 13.02
CA GLY A 343 -15.11 -4.90 14.47
C GLY A 343 -15.67 -6.18 15.11
N PRO A 344 -15.60 -6.30 16.44
CA PRO A 344 -16.16 -7.46 17.12
C PRO A 344 -17.68 -7.53 16.89
N PRO A 345 -18.22 -8.75 16.72
CA PRO A 345 -19.66 -8.94 16.60
C PRO A 345 -20.37 -8.59 17.91
N ALA A 346 -21.63 -8.16 17.80
CA ALA A 346 -22.46 -7.83 18.98
C ALA A 346 -22.69 -9.05 19.89
N VAL A 347 -22.70 -10.26 19.32
CA VAL A 347 -22.74 -11.53 20.03
C VAL A 347 -21.47 -12.29 19.66
N PRO A 348 -20.63 -12.70 20.63
CA PRO A 348 -19.42 -13.46 20.36
C PRO A 348 -19.70 -14.72 19.54
N PHE A 349 -18.89 -14.95 18.52
CA PHE A 349 -18.95 -16.19 17.74
C PHE A 349 -18.18 -17.29 18.47
N GLU A 350 -18.85 -18.43 18.67
CA GLU A 350 -18.23 -19.58 19.33
C GLU A 350 -17.51 -20.45 18.26
N THR A 351 -16.22 -20.66 18.43
CA THR A 351 -15.40 -21.53 17.57
C THR A 351 -14.35 -22.26 18.40
N ASP A 352 -13.83 -23.35 17.86
CA ASP A 352 -12.70 -24.09 18.44
C ASP A 352 -11.40 -23.29 18.25
N VAL A 353 -11.05 -22.49 19.24
CA VAL A 353 -9.85 -21.63 19.24
C VAL A 353 -8.54 -22.41 19.42
N GLU A 354 -8.60 -23.64 19.98
CA GLU A 354 -7.40 -24.45 20.26
C GLU A 354 -6.64 -24.79 18.96
N ARG A 355 -7.34 -24.98 17.85
CA ARG A 355 -6.73 -25.27 16.54
C ARG A 355 -5.80 -24.17 16.04
N TYR A 356 -5.98 -22.94 16.51
CA TYR A 356 -5.18 -21.75 16.11
C TYR A 356 -4.03 -21.46 17.07
N ALA A 357 -4.05 -22.03 18.28
CA ALA A 357 -2.96 -21.88 19.23
C ALA A 357 -1.64 -22.41 18.65
N GLY A 358 -0.53 -21.74 18.95
CA GLY A 358 0.80 -22.12 18.48
C GLY A 358 1.66 -20.95 18.09
N VAL A 359 2.75 -21.23 17.39
CA VAL A 359 3.72 -20.24 16.93
C VAL A 359 3.65 -20.10 15.43
N TYR A 360 3.51 -18.86 14.99
CA TYR A 360 3.56 -18.45 13.59
C TYR A 360 4.78 -17.56 13.40
N GLU A 361 5.62 -17.86 12.41
CA GLU A 361 6.86 -17.11 12.22
C GLU A 361 7.16 -16.88 10.74
N ARG A 362 7.56 -15.67 10.44
CA ARG A 362 8.14 -15.26 9.17
C ARG A 362 9.36 -14.39 9.44
N ALA A 363 10.12 -14.06 8.41
CA ALA A 363 11.22 -13.12 8.54
C ALA A 363 10.76 -11.81 9.24
N GLY A 364 11.51 -11.42 10.25
CA GLY A 364 11.28 -10.19 11.01
C GLY A 364 10.11 -10.20 12.00
N SER A 365 9.33 -11.29 12.12
CA SER A 365 8.16 -11.32 13.01
C SER A 365 7.83 -12.72 13.51
N ARG A 366 7.65 -12.85 14.84
CA ARG A 366 7.09 -14.04 15.47
C ARG A 366 5.80 -13.68 16.18
N MET A 367 4.79 -14.52 16.00
CA MET A 367 3.46 -14.41 16.61
C MET A 367 3.22 -15.67 17.45
N THR A 368 2.87 -15.49 18.70
CA THR A 368 2.50 -16.60 19.59
C THR A 368 1.04 -16.46 19.98
N LEU A 369 0.22 -17.45 19.60
CA LEU A 369 -1.18 -17.52 19.96
C LEU A 369 -1.36 -18.52 21.09
N THR A 370 -1.98 -18.06 22.19
CA THR A 370 -2.30 -18.88 23.36
C THR A 370 -3.78 -18.78 23.68
N VAL A 371 -4.35 -19.90 24.15
CA VAL A 371 -5.71 -19.87 24.66
C VAL A 371 -5.74 -19.37 26.09
N ARG A 372 -6.51 -18.33 26.38
CA ARG A 372 -6.72 -17.74 27.71
C ARG A 372 -8.21 -17.45 27.91
N ASP A 373 -8.77 -17.92 28.98
CA ASP A 373 -10.17 -17.68 29.37
C ASP A 373 -11.19 -18.04 28.25
N GLY A 374 -10.86 -19.09 27.46
CA GLY A 374 -11.70 -19.54 26.33
C GLY A 374 -11.59 -18.68 25.05
N GLY A 375 -10.71 -17.69 25.00
CA GLY A 375 -10.39 -16.88 23.83
C GLY A 375 -8.93 -17.03 23.40
N LEU A 376 -8.56 -16.39 22.28
CA LEU A 376 -7.17 -16.30 21.82
C LEU A 376 -6.51 -15.04 22.30
N SER A 377 -5.27 -15.14 22.82
CA SER A 377 -4.34 -14.03 23.05
C SER A 377 -3.23 -14.11 22.02
N LEU A 378 -2.98 -13.02 21.32
CA LEU A 378 -1.93 -12.87 20.32
C LEU A 378 -0.80 -12.01 20.89
N HIS A 379 0.40 -12.59 20.95
CA HIS A 379 1.65 -11.89 21.24
C HIS A 379 2.48 -11.78 19.98
N ILE A 380 2.91 -10.55 19.63
CA ILE A 380 3.72 -10.26 18.45
C ILE A 380 5.04 -9.67 18.89
N GLU A 381 6.14 -10.25 18.45
CA GLU A 381 7.49 -9.72 18.65
C GLU A 381 8.26 -9.58 17.32
N ALA A 382 9.10 -8.56 17.24
CA ALA A 382 10.02 -8.40 16.12
C ALA A 382 11.23 -9.34 16.31
N THR A 383 11.68 -9.97 15.23
CA THR A 383 12.80 -10.91 15.23
C THR A 383 13.93 -10.48 14.27
N GLY A 384 15.07 -11.14 14.31
CA GLY A 384 16.20 -10.87 13.42
C GLY A 384 16.69 -9.43 13.50
N ALA A 385 16.89 -8.79 12.37
CA ALA A 385 17.38 -7.40 12.29
C ALA A 385 16.42 -6.36 12.89
N LEU A 386 15.15 -6.71 13.06
CA LEU A 386 14.12 -5.84 13.65
C LEU A 386 13.97 -6.02 15.16
N ALA A 387 14.64 -7.02 15.76
CA ALA A 387 14.59 -7.28 17.18
C ALA A 387 15.03 -6.05 17.98
N GLY A 388 14.21 -5.65 18.97
CA GLY A 388 14.47 -4.49 19.82
C GLY A 388 14.16 -3.12 19.20
N LEU A 389 13.78 -3.05 17.92
CA LEU A 389 13.34 -1.79 17.29
C LEU A 389 11.87 -1.48 17.56
N LYS A 390 11.07 -2.50 17.85
CA LYS A 390 9.66 -2.36 18.19
C LYS A 390 9.39 -3.06 19.53
N GLN A 391 8.55 -2.44 20.35
CA GLN A 391 8.07 -3.10 21.56
C GLN A 391 7.14 -4.25 21.17
N PRO A 392 7.20 -5.39 21.90
CA PRO A 392 6.21 -6.46 21.72
C PRO A 392 4.80 -5.95 21.98
N MET A 393 3.83 -6.49 21.26
CA MET A 393 2.41 -6.20 21.45
C MET A 393 1.69 -7.47 21.91
N GLU A 394 0.77 -7.32 22.87
CA GLU A 394 -0.12 -8.42 23.29
C GLU A 394 -1.56 -7.91 23.38
N PHE A 395 -2.49 -8.64 22.77
CA PHE A 395 -3.92 -8.32 22.82
C PHE A 395 -4.78 -9.54 22.56
N GLY A 396 -6.03 -9.50 23.07
CA GLY A 396 -7.02 -10.55 22.83
C GLY A 396 -7.59 -10.49 21.41
N LEU A 397 -7.91 -11.65 20.86
CA LEU A 397 -8.62 -11.83 19.60
C LEU A 397 -10.06 -12.30 19.85
N VAL A 398 -11.02 -11.64 19.23
CA VAL A 398 -12.45 -11.98 19.27
C VAL A 398 -12.83 -12.58 17.93
N ALA A 399 -13.45 -13.77 17.94
CA ALA A 399 -13.91 -14.44 16.73
C ALA A 399 -15.10 -13.68 16.12
N VAL A 400 -15.03 -13.46 14.81
CA VAL A 400 -16.10 -12.89 13.98
C VAL A 400 -16.83 -14.02 13.26
N ASP A 401 -16.09 -15.00 12.80
CA ASP A 401 -16.55 -16.26 12.23
C ASP A 401 -15.51 -17.37 12.54
N ASP A 402 -15.63 -18.54 11.86
CA ASP A 402 -14.75 -19.69 12.10
C ASP A 402 -13.28 -19.40 11.89
N VAL A 403 -12.92 -18.51 10.98
CA VAL A 403 -11.52 -18.26 10.56
C VAL A 403 -11.09 -16.82 10.75
N THR A 404 -12.03 -15.90 10.92
CA THR A 404 -11.81 -14.46 11.02
C THR A 404 -11.91 -14.02 12.47
N PHE A 405 -10.88 -13.30 12.90
CA PHE A 405 -10.79 -12.72 14.23
C PHE A 405 -10.46 -11.23 14.14
N VAL A 406 -10.86 -10.49 15.17
CA VAL A 406 -10.45 -9.08 15.34
C VAL A 406 -9.82 -8.88 16.70
N GLY A 407 -8.80 -8.05 16.75
CA GLY A 407 -8.14 -7.66 17.99
C GLY A 407 -7.71 -6.21 17.94
N ARG A 408 -7.53 -5.61 19.11
CA ARG A 408 -7.12 -4.21 19.19
C ARG A 408 -6.06 -4.05 20.28
N PRO A 409 -4.82 -3.69 19.89
CA PRO A 409 -3.79 -3.35 20.88
C PRO A 409 -4.25 -2.19 21.76
N GLU A 410 -3.76 -2.13 22.99
CA GLU A 410 -4.06 -1.05 23.92
C GLU A 410 -3.55 0.29 23.34
N GLY A 411 -4.40 1.32 23.39
CA GLY A 411 -4.09 2.65 22.84
C GLY A 411 -4.35 2.80 21.33
N GLU A 412 -4.57 1.70 20.60
CA GLU A 412 -4.89 1.80 19.18
C GLU A 412 -6.39 2.06 18.95
N PRO A 413 -6.76 3.03 18.08
CA PRO A 413 -8.17 3.35 17.83
C PRO A 413 -8.87 2.29 16.99
N GLN A 414 -8.13 1.50 16.19
CA GLN A 414 -8.68 0.61 15.19
C GLN A 414 -8.52 -0.87 15.54
N TRP A 415 -9.50 -1.67 15.09
CA TRP A 415 -9.45 -3.11 15.12
C TRP A 415 -8.57 -3.64 13.98
N LEU A 416 -7.74 -4.62 14.30
CA LEU A 416 -6.95 -5.38 13.34
C LEU A 416 -7.67 -6.69 13.07
N SER A 417 -7.82 -7.04 11.79
CA SER A 417 -8.34 -8.34 11.38
C SER A 417 -7.21 -9.36 11.21
N ALA A 418 -7.45 -10.55 11.69
CA ALA A 418 -6.61 -11.73 11.51
C ALA A 418 -7.45 -12.85 10.87
N VAL A 419 -6.97 -13.40 9.77
CA VAL A 419 -7.64 -14.52 9.08
C VAL A 419 -6.73 -15.72 9.08
N PHE A 420 -7.24 -16.85 9.59
CA PHE A 420 -6.56 -18.14 9.55
C PHE A 420 -7.00 -18.91 8.32
N TYR A 421 -6.07 -19.56 7.64
CA TYR A 421 -6.36 -20.32 6.43
C TYR A 421 -5.28 -21.39 6.21
N GLU A 422 -5.56 -22.30 5.30
CA GLU A 422 -4.62 -23.36 4.90
C GLU A 422 -4.30 -23.21 3.41
N LEU A 423 -3.05 -23.47 3.06
CA LEU A 423 -2.66 -23.63 1.67
C LEU A 423 -3.21 -24.99 1.12
N PRO A 424 -3.22 -25.19 -0.20
CA PRO A 424 -3.71 -26.44 -0.80
C PRO A 424 -2.98 -27.72 -0.32
N ASP A 425 -1.76 -27.58 0.20
CA ASP A 425 -0.99 -28.68 0.79
C ASP A 425 -1.31 -28.96 2.27
N GLY A 426 -2.28 -28.23 2.85
CA GLY A 426 -2.68 -28.31 4.24
C GLY A 426 -1.83 -27.52 5.21
N SER A 427 -0.86 -26.75 4.75
CA SER A 427 -0.01 -25.89 5.61
C SER A 427 -0.83 -24.74 6.18
N PRO A 428 -0.90 -24.59 7.54
CA PRO A 428 -1.70 -23.55 8.17
C PRO A 428 -0.96 -22.19 8.21
N TYR A 429 -1.70 -21.14 7.97
CA TYR A 429 -1.24 -19.75 7.96
C TYR A 429 -2.16 -18.82 8.74
N ILE A 430 -1.60 -17.70 9.21
CA ILE A 430 -2.34 -16.52 9.60
C ILE A 430 -2.03 -15.38 8.63
N HIS A 431 -3.06 -14.68 8.17
CA HIS A 431 -2.90 -13.40 7.47
C HIS A 431 -3.27 -12.27 8.43
N LEU A 432 -2.28 -11.53 8.89
CA LEU A 432 -2.45 -10.39 9.79
C LEU A 432 -1.86 -9.14 9.15
N GLY A 433 -2.61 -8.05 9.20
CA GLY A 433 -2.26 -6.86 8.44
C GLY A 433 -2.21 -7.19 6.94
N VAL A 434 -1.02 -7.09 6.35
CA VAL A 434 -0.84 -7.31 4.91
C VAL A 434 0.08 -8.51 4.60
N ARG A 435 0.34 -9.38 5.58
CA ARG A 435 1.35 -10.46 5.49
C ARG A 435 0.77 -11.83 5.84
N ALA A 436 1.14 -12.81 5.03
CA ALA A 436 0.98 -14.23 5.31
C ALA A 436 2.11 -14.73 6.23
N THR A 437 1.76 -15.47 7.29
CA THR A 437 2.73 -16.02 8.23
C THR A 437 2.40 -17.49 8.48
N PRO A 438 3.32 -18.43 8.18
CA PRO A 438 3.12 -19.87 8.42
C PRO A 438 3.11 -20.20 9.90
N LYS A 439 2.31 -21.22 10.28
CA LYS A 439 2.40 -21.86 11.59
C LYS A 439 3.59 -22.81 11.61
N ILE A 440 4.44 -22.70 12.60
CA ILE A 440 5.67 -23.52 12.74
C ILE A 440 5.63 -24.47 13.93
N ALA A 441 4.78 -24.23 14.92
CA ALA A 441 4.59 -25.07 16.09
C ALA A 441 3.20 -24.89 16.73
#